data_731e3147f3f4b99b6c86016b4023c0ff
#
_entry.id   731e3147f3f4b99b6c86016b4023c0ff
#
_cell.length_a   1.000
_cell.length_b   1.000
_cell.length_c   1.000
_cell.angle_alpha   90.00
_cell.angle_beta   90.00
_cell.angle_gamma   90.00
#
_symmetry.space_group_name_H-M   'P 1'
#
loop_
_entity.id
_entity.type
_entity.pdbx_description
1 polymer ?
#
loop_
_entity_poly.entity_id
_entity_poly.type
_entity_poly.pdbx_seq_one_letter_code
_entity_poly.pdbx_strand_id
1 'polypeptide(L)'
;MHMRLMQFEVRKGELSLLREFYTKRIIPALNGVTGCRYAGLTQSVHHPDECISLTLWDSPEDAQAYEKIGVFQGLMEEARPYLSESSEFKIQLSENLTLEVLPIPQEPVVKAYPIAAVSEVPASGASPADAIWLRIVSLKVLPGKLDEFKRLYAEHAIPALRNVKGCRHVYLLESDERSHEVLSVTTWDSNQDAETYEKSGLFEHLLETQEHTLSGLYQWKRSLGKDQASRSVTSEDVLVERYTVLTGKNFR
;
A
#
# COMPACT_ATOMS: atom_id res chain seq x y z
N MET A 1 9.93 2.34 13.18
CA MET A 1 9.53 2.95 11.88
C MET A 1 8.04 2.79 11.67
N HIS A 2 7.43 3.72 10.96
CA HIS A 2 6.00 3.74 10.71
C HIS A 2 5.75 4.08 9.23
N MET A 3 4.81 3.40 8.57
CA MET A 3 4.42 3.67 7.19
C MET A 3 3.00 4.24 7.16
N ARG A 4 2.80 5.28 6.37
CA ARG A 4 1.49 5.87 6.15
C ARG A 4 1.17 5.81 4.66
N LEU A 5 0.03 5.23 4.34
CA LEU A 5 -0.50 5.11 2.99
C LEU A 5 -1.78 5.95 2.90
N MET A 6 -1.85 6.82 1.92
CA MET A 6 -3.04 7.59 1.62
C MET A 6 -3.49 7.24 0.21
N GLN A 7 -4.61 6.56 0.10
CA GLN A 7 -5.23 6.13 -1.16
C GLN A 7 -6.27 7.15 -1.60
N PHE A 8 -6.27 7.51 -2.87
CA PHE A 8 -7.18 8.47 -3.47
C PHE A 8 -7.27 8.29 -4.97
N GLU A 9 -8.34 8.83 -5.55
CA GLU A 9 -8.52 8.90 -7.00
C GLU A 9 -8.14 10.29 -7.53
N VAL A 10 -7.52 10.29 -8.70
CA VAL A 10 -7.10 11.50 -9.40
C VAL A 10 -8.17 11.88 -10.41
N ARG A 11 -8.49 13.15 -10.49
CA ARG A 11 -9.40 13.68 -11.51
C ARG A 11 -8.84 13.39 -12.90
N LYS A 12 -9.69 12.91 -13.81
CA LYS A 12 -9.30 12.49 -15.16
C LYS A 12 -8.51 13.58 -15.88
N GLY A 13 -7.30 13.24 -16.32
CA GLY A 13 -6.39 14.15 -17.01
C GLY A 13 -5.46 14.97 -16.11
N GLU A 14 -5.66 14.97 -14.78
CA GLU A 14 -4.90 15.80 -13.82
C GLU A 14 -3.65 15.12 -13.25
N LEU A 15 -3.38 13.86 -13.60
CA LEU A 15 -2.27 13.09 -13.03
C LEU A 15 -0.90 13.78 -13.21
N SER A 16 -0.65 14.36 -14.38
CA SER A 16 0.61 15.05 -14.65
C SER A 16 0.79 16.30 -13.78
N LEU A 17 -0.29 17.06 -13.57
CA LEU A 17 -0.29 18.25 -12.73
C LEU A 17 -0.17 17.87 -11.25
N LEU A 18 -0.86 16.81 -10.81
CA LEU A 18 -0.69 16.26 -9.48
C LEU A 18 0.75 15.80 -9.22
N ARG A 19 1.38 15.10 -10.18
CA ARG A 19 2.78 14.70 -10.07
C ARG A 19 3.72 15.89 -9.92
N GLU A 20 3.50 16.94 -10.72
CA GLU A 20 4.26 18.19 -10.63
C GLU A 20 4.07 18.87 -9.26
N PHE A 21 2.82 19.00 -8.80
CA PHE A 21 2.48 19.53 -7.49
C PHE A 21 3.14 18.71 -6.37
N TYR A 22 3.06 17.39 -6.43
CA TYR A 22 3.67 16.50 -5.46
C TYR A 22 5.19 16.72 -5.38
N THR A 23 5.84 16.79 -6.54
CA THR A 23 7.30 16.99 -6.64
C THR A 23 7.75 18.35 -6.15
N LYS A 24 7.01 19.42 -6.51
CA LYS A 24 7.41 20.80 -6.23
C LYS A 24 6.91 21.35 -4.88
N ARG A 25 5.86 20.75 -4.34
CA ARG A 25 5.19 21.27 -3.14
C ARG A 25 5.18 20.28 -1.99
N ILE A 26 4.70 19.04 -2.20
CA ILE A 26 4.56 18.05 -1.13
C ILE A 26 5.92 17.53 -0.67
N ILE A 27 6.79 17.08 -1.59
CA ILE A 27 8.13 16.57 -1.24
C ILE A 27 8.96 17.62 -0.48
N PRO A 28 9.05 18.90 -0.92
CA PRO A 28 9.78 19.92 -0.16
C PRO A 28 9.19 20.20 1.22
N ALA A 29 7.86 20.21 1.35
CA ALA A 29 7.20 20.41 2.64
C ALA A 29 7.53 19.27 3.62
N LEU A 30 7.44 18.02 3.19
CA LEU A 30 7.75 16.85 4.00
C LEU A 30 9.23 16.73 4.35
N ASN A 31 10.14 17.20 3.49
CA ASN A 31 11.59 17.21 3.79
C ASN A 31 11.94 18.06 5.02
N GLY A 32 11.10 19.04 5.37
CA GLY A 32 11.25 19.86 6.58
C GLY A 32 10.58 19.30 7.83
N VAL A 33 9.85 18.19 7.72
CA VAL A 33 9.10 17.60 8.85
C VAL A 33 9.99 16.60 9.60
N THR A 34 10.07 16.77 10.91
CA THR A 34 10.83 15.87 11.79
C THR A 34 10.31 14.42 11.67
N GLY A 35 11.22 13.47 11.57
CA GLY A 35 10.90 12.05 11.52
C GLY A 35 10.44 11.54 10.16
N CYS A 36 10.15 12.41 9.17
CA CYS A 36 9.83 11.96 7.83
C CYS A 36 11.10 11.47 7.09
N ARG A 37 11.10 10.21 6.66
CA ARG A 37 12.24 9.55 5.99
C ARG A 37 12.08 9.49 4.48
N TYR A 38 10.85 9.30 4.02
CA TYR A 38 10.53 9.13 2.61
C TYR A 38 9.14 9.68 2.32
N ALA A 39 8.98 10.25 1.14
CA ALA A 39 7.69 10.55 0.54
C ALA A 39 7.68 10.17 -0.94
N GLY A 40 6.62 9.53 -1.39
CA GLY A 40 6.44 9.11 -2.78
C GLY A 40 4.99 9.06 -3.20
N LEU A 41 4.73 9.42 -4.46
CA LEU A 41 3.46 9.28 -5.15
C LEU A 41 3.53 8.07 -6.09
N THR A 42 2.57 7.19 -6.00
CA THR A 42 2.46 5.99 -6.83
C THR A 42 1.13 5.96 -7.58
N GLN A 43 1.10 5.30 -8.72
CA GLN A 43 -0.09 5.09 -9.55
C GLN A 43 -0.37 3.60 -9.69
N SER A 44 -1.62 3.19 -9.56
CA SER A 44 -2.05 1.80 -9.79
C SER A 44 -1.80 1.38 -11.24
N VAL A 45 -1.32 0.15 -11.43
CA VAL A 45 -1.12 -0.44 -12.77
C VAL A 45 -2.45 -0.82 -13.42
N HIS A 46 -3.43 -1.21 -12.60
CA HIS A 46 -4.72 -1.71 -13.09
C HIS A 46 -5.80 -0.62 -13.14
N HIS A 47 -5.68 0.39 -12.29
CA HIS A 47 -6.62 1.52 -12.16
C HIS A 47 -5.86 2.84 -12.29
N PRO A 48 -5.66 3.36 -13.51
CA PRO A 48 -4.78 4.51 -13.77
C PRO A 48 -5.15 5.81 -13.04
N ASP A 49 -6.40 5.93 -12.62
CA ASP A 49 -6.88 7.09 -11.86
C ASP A 49 -6.66 6.93 -10.34
N GLU A 50 -6.26 5.72 -9.88
CA GLU A 50 -6.00 5.42 -8.48
C GLU A 50 -4.53 5.64 -8.14
N CYS A 51 -4.28 6.39 -7.07
CA CYS A 51 -2.95 6.71 -6.57
C CYS A 51 -2.82 6.44 -5.07
N ILE A 52 -1.59 6.19 -4.65
CA ILE A 52 -1.21 6.14 -3.24
C ILE A 52 -0.08 7.13 -2.99
N SER A 53 -0.26 8.00 -2.00
CA SER A 53 0.83 8.74 -1.36
C SER A 53 1.38 7.89 -0.21
N LEU A 54 2.65 7.50 -0.32
CA LEU A 54 3.36 6.69 0.67
C LEU A 54 4.38 7.54 1.40
N THR A 55 4.35 7.52 2.74
CA THR A 55 5.35 8.18 3.57
C THR A 55 5.92 7.22 4.61
N LEU A 56 7.23 7.33 4.88
CA LEU A 56 7.93 6.59 5.94
C LEU A 56 8.37 7.55 7.04
N TRP A 57 8.21 7.12 8.29
CA TRP A 57 8.44 7.91 9.48
C TRP A 57 9.31 7.15 10.49
N ASP A 58 10.05 7.89 11.31
CA ASP A 58 10.84 7.31 12.40
C ASP A 58 9.94 6.65 13.44
N SER A 59 8.80 7.31 13.76
CA SER A 59 7.85 6.83 14.76
C SER A 59 6.40 7.17 14.36
N PRO A 60 5.39 6.50 14.95
CA PRO A 60 3.99 6.89 14.79
C PRO A 60 3.70 8.28 15.37
N GLU A 61 4.42 8.69 16.42
CA GLU A 61 4.29 10.01 17.05
C GLU A 61 4.68 11.14 16.09
N ASP A 62 5.74 10.94 15.29
CA ASP A 62 6.15 11.90 14.26
C ASP A 62 5.10 12.05 13.17
N ALA A 63 4.52 10.93 12.71
CA ALA A 63 3.43 10.94 11.74
C ALA A 63 2.18 11.65 12.27
N GLN A 64 1.82 11.41 13.55
CA GLN A 64 0.70 12.08 14.20
C GLN A 64 0.98 13.58 14.41
N ALA A 65 2.21 13.95 14.76
CA ALA A 65 2.61 15.35 14.91
C ALA A 65 2.43 16.11 13.59
N TYR A 66 2.83 15.53 12.47
CA TYR A 66 2.64 16.07 11.12
C TYR A 66 1.16 16.38 10.82
N GLU A 67 0.25 15.50 11.22
CA GLU A 67 -1.20 15.73 11.06
C GLU A 67 -1.69 16.88 11.94
N LYS A 68 -1.25 16.92 13.20
CA LYS A 68 -1.71 17.90 14.20
C LYS A 68 -1.22 19.33 13.95
N ILE A 69 -0.03 19.50 13.36
CA ILE A 69 0.51 20.86 13.06
C ILE A 69 -0.15 21.53 11.86
N GLY A 70 -1.12 20.89 11.21
CA GLY A 70 -1.90 21.48 10.12
C GLY A 70 -1.22 21.47 8.75
N VAL A 71 0.04 21.02 8.66
CA VAL A 71 0.75 20.93 7.36
C VAL A 71 0.03 19.96 6.43
N PHE A 72 -0.42 18.82 6.96
CA PHE A 72 -1.18 17.83 6.19
C PHE A 72 -2.47 18.44 5.60
N GLN A 73 -3.27 19.10 6.44
CA GLN A 73 -4.52 19.72 5.99
C GLN A 73 -4.27 20.79 4.92
N GLY A 74 -3.23 21.63 5.12
CA GLY A 74 -2.86 22.65 4.13
C GLY A 74 -2.48 22.04 2.78
N LEU A 75 -1.67 20.97 2.78
CA LEU A 75 -1.30 20.26 1.55
C LEU A 75 -2.50 19.58 0.90
N MET A 76 -3.44 19.05 1.68
CA MET A 76 -4.68 18.45 1.19
C MET A 76 -5.59 19.47 0.51
N GLU A 77 -5.75 20.66 1.10
CA GLU A 77 -6.52 21.73 0.47
C GLU A 77 -5.89 22.18 -0.86
N GLU A 78 -4.56 22.31 -0.91
CA GLU A 78 -3.85 22.63 -2.15
C GLU A 78 -3.97 21.49 -3.20
N ALA A 79 -4.06 20.23 -2.77
CA ALA A 79 -4.20 19.06 -3.65
C ALA A 79 -5.62 18.86 -4.19
N ARG A 80 -6.65 19.39 -3.50
CA ARG A 80 -8.08 19.18 -3.81
C ARG A 80 -8.45 19.37 -5.30
N PRO A 81 -7.92 20.36 -6.05
CA PRO A 81 -8.24 20.52 -7.46
C PRO A 81 -7.89 19.33 -8.35
N TYR A 82 -6.91 18.53 -7.94
CA TYR A 82 -6.42 17.37 -8.69
C TYR A 82 -7.14 16.08 -8.32
N LEU A 83 -7.85 16.05 -7.19
CA LEU A 83 -8.50 14.86 -6.67
C LEU A 83 -9.90 14.72 -7.25
N SER A 84 -10.30 13.47 -7.50
CA SER A 84 -11.66 13.15 -7.90
C SER A 84 -12.61 13.41 -6.75
N GLU A 85 -13.73 14.06 -7.05
CA GLU A 85 -14.89 14.04 -6.17
C GLU A 85 -15.59 12.73 -6.46
N SER A 86 -15.53 11.77 -5.53
CA SER A 86 -16.11 10.47 -5.76
C SER A 86 -17.62 10.56 -5.95
N SER A 87 -18.10 9.68 -6.83
CA SER A 87 -19.52 9.54 -7.18
C SER A 87 -20.26 8.53 -6.32
N GLU A 88 -19.85 8.31 -5.08
CA GLU A 88 -20.73 7.61 -4.15
C GLU A 88 -21.89 8.50 -3.75
N PHE A 89 -23.11 7.97 -3.92
CA PHE A 89 -24.34 8.66 -3.57
C PHE A 89 -24.98 7.97 -2.37
N LYS A 90 -25.29 8.75 -1.34
CA LYS A 90 -26.15 8.30 -0.25
C LYS A 90 -27.59 8.54 -0.64
N ILE A 91 -28.39 7.47 -0.64
CA ILE A 91 -29.85 7.58 -0.76
C ILE A 91 -30.41 7.72 0.65
N GLN A 92 -31.05 8.84 0.91
CA GLN A 92 -31.76 9.05 2.17
C GLN A 92 -33.21 9.45 1.91
N LEU A 93 -34.07 9.16 2.88
CA LEU A 93 -35.43 9.62 2.87
C LEU A 93 -35.48 11.05 3.42
N SER A 94 -36.01 11.98 2.63
CA SER A 94 -36.22 13.36 3.12
C SER A 94 -37.39 13.42 4.11
N GLU A 95 -37.54 14.53 4.81
CA GLU A 95 -38.69 14.76 5.70
C GLU A 95 -40.03 14.64 4.99
N ASN A 96 -40.05 14.86 3.68
CA ASN A 96 -41.27 14.74 2.84
C ASN A 96 -41.45 13.32 2.25
N LEU A 97 -40.74 12.31 2.75
CA LEU A 97 -40.76 10.92 2.30
C LEU A 97 -40.37 10.73 0.82
N THR A 98 -39.58 11.65 0.26
CA THR A 98 -38.97 11.51 -1.06
C THR A 98 -37.57 10.96 -0.92
N LEU A 99 -37.14 10.13 -1.89
CA LEU A 99 -35.76 9.64 -1.95
C LEU A 99 -34.85 10.76 -2.48
N GLU A 100 -33.93 11.21 -1.67
CA GLU A 100 -32.90 12.16 -2.08
C GLU A 100 -31.58 11.43 -2.30
N VAL A 101 -30.94 11.73 -3.44
CA VAL A 101 -29.63 11.23 -3.79
C VAL A 101 -28.61 12.33 -3.49
N LEU A 102 -27.84 12.14 -2.45
CA LEU A 102 -26.80 13.10 -2.05
C LEU A 102 -25.42 12.55 -2.41
N PRO A 103 -24.56 13.35 -3.06
CA PRO A 103 -23.17 12.95 -3.26
C PRO A 103 -22.47 12.83 -1.91
N ILE A 104 -21.78 11.73 -1.68
CA ILE A 104 -20.88 11.57 -0.53
C ILE A 104 -19.49 11.98 -1.01
N PRO A 105 -18.87 13.03 -0.48
CA PRO A 105 -17.48 13.33 -0.79
C PRO A 105 -16.64 12.16 -0.28
N GLN A 106 -15.92 11.47 -1.16
CA GLN A 106 -14.87 10.55 -0.75
C GLN A 106 -13.66 11.37 -0.32
N GLU A 107 -13.40 11.38 0.97
CA GLU A 107 -12.13 11.85 1.47
C GLU A 107 -11.06 10.79 1.20
N PRO A 108 -9.81 11.19 0.90
CA PRO A 108 -8.71 10.25 0.77
C PRO A 108 -8.59 9.36 2.00
N VAL A 109 -8.56 8.05 1.78
CA VAL A 109 -8.44 7.10 2.89
C VAL A 109 -6.99 7.07 3.35
N VAL A 110 -6.76 7.55 4.56
CA VAL A 110 -5.45 7.49 5.21
C VAL A 110 -5.39 6.26 6.10
N LYS A 111 -4.40 5.39 5.86
CA LYS A 111 -4.12 4.22 6.69
C LYS A 111 -2.70 4.32 7.21
N ALA A 112 -2.54 4.14 8.50
CA ALA A 112 -1.28 4.17 9.21
C ALA A 112 -0.91 2.76 9.68
N TYR A 113 0.34 2.38 9.49
CA TYR A 113 0.79 1.02 9.79
C TYR A 113 2.13 1.03 10.53
N PRO A 114 2.21 0.47 11.74
CA PRO A 114 3.49 0.11 12.34
C PRO A 114 4.19 -0.95 11.48
N ILE A 115 5.49 -0.77 11.30
CA ILE A 115 6.29 -1.75 10.56
C ILE A 115 6.66 -2.88 11.52
N ALA A 116 6.05 -4.04 11.32
CA ALA A 116 6.28 -5.22 12.14
C ALA A 116 7.58 -5.95 11.80
N ALA A 117 7.98 -5.94 10.52
CA ALA A 117 9.24 -6.49 10.05
C ALA A 117 9.74 -5.75 8.81
N VAL A 118 11.05 -5.58 8.68
CA VAL A 118 11.71 -4.91 7.56
C VAL A 118 12.94 -5.68 7.11
N SER A 119 13.16 -5.72 5.81
CA SER A 119 14.45 -6.07 5.21
C SER A 119 14.86 -4.99 4.24
N GLU A 120 16.02 -4.38 4.49
CA GLU A 120 16.69 -3.55 3.51
C GLU A 120 17.63 -4.45 2.70
N VAL A 121 17.43 -4.53 1.40
CA VAL A 121 18.39 -5.10 0.48
C VAL A 121 19.34 -3.97 0.08
N PRO A 122 20.67 -4.14 0.19
CA PRO A 122 21.59 -3.11 -0.26
C PRO A 122 21.29 -2.76 -1.72
N ALA A 123 21.00 -1.49 -1.97
CA ALA A 123 20.74 -1.02 -3.32
C ALA A 123 21.98 -1.28 -4.18
N SER A 124 21.84 -2.08 -5.23
CA SER A 124 22.86 -2.23 -6.25
C SER A 124 22.87 -0.96 -7.09
N GLY A 125 23.56 0.10 -6.64
CA GLY A 125 24.00 1.23 -7.45
C GLY A 125 22.97 2.02 -8.29
N ALA A 126 21.67 1.72 -8.18
CA ALA A 126 20.64 2.39 -8.96
C ALA A 126 20.25 3.72 -8.29
N SER A 127 20.22 4.78 -9.09
CA SER A 127 19.78 6.11 -8.66
C SER A 127 18.32 6.09 -8.19
N PRO A 128 17.93 6.89 -7.18
CA PRO A 128 16.54 7.03 -6.73
C PRO A 128 15.56 7.53 -7.80
N ALA A 129 16.06 7.93 -8.97
CA ALA A 129 15.26 8.43 -10.10
C ALA A 129 14.76 7.31 -11.03
N ASP A 130 15.24 6.07 -10.89
CA ASP A 130 14.78 4.97 -11.72
C ASP A 130 13.43 4.47 -11.21
N ALA A 131 12.53 4.20 -12.15
CA ALA A 131 11.16 3.78 -11.85
C ALA A 131 11.13 2.62 -10.86
N ILE A 132 10.76 2.91 -9.63
CA ILE A 132 10.54 1.90 -8.58
C ILE A 132 9.10 1.41 -8.72
N TRP A 133 8.92 0.11 -8.58
CA TRP A 133 7.61 -0.53 -8.57
C TRP A 133 7.27 -0.97 -7.15
N LEU A 134 6.04 -0.74 -6.78
CA LEU A 134 5.50 -1.11 -5.47
C LEU A 134 4.50 -2.24 -5.66
N ARG A 135 4.64 -3.30 -4.87
CA ARG A 135 3.68 -4.39 -4.81
C ARG A 135 3.17 -4.50 -3.38
N ILE A 136 1.86 -4.46 -3.22
CA ILE A 136 1.17 -4.56 -1.94
C ILE A 136 0.35 -5.85 -1.96
N VAL A 137 0.49 -6.67 -0.94
CA VAL A 137 -0.33 -7.85 -0.70
C VAL A 137 -1.07 -7.67 0.61
N SER A 138 -2.38 -7.55 0.54
CA SER A 138 -3.25 -7.54 1.71
C SER A 138 -3.59 -8.97 2.12
N LEU A 139 -3.42 -9.28 3.40
CA LEU A 139 -3.62 -10.61 3.97
C LEU A 139 -4.49 -10.52 5.23
N LYS A 140 -5.44 -11.43 5.36
CA LYS A 140 -6.21 -11.61 6.61
C LYS A 140 -5.69 -12.82 7.36
N VAL A 141 -5.26 -12.60 8.58
CA VAL A 141 -4.70 -13.61 9.49
C VAL A 141 -5.80 -14.09 10.45
N LEU A 142 -5.77 -15.34 10.83
CA LEU A 142 -6.69 -15.89 11.82
C LEU A 142 -6.52 -15.19 13.20
N PRO A 143 -7.61 -15.01 13.96
CA PRO A 143 -7.52 -14.53 15.32
C PRO A 143 -6.55 -15.35 16.17
N GLY A 144 -5.63 -14.67 16.87
CA GLY A 144 -4.61 -15.31 17.71
C GLY A 144 -3.42 -15.91 16.96
N LYS A 145 -3.35 -15.78 15.61
CA LYS A 145 -2.24 -16.29 14.79
C LYS A 145 -1.29 -15.21 14.30
N LEU A 146 -1.51 -13.95 14.64
CA LEU A 146 -0.75 -12.83 14.12
C LEU A 146 0.75 -12.91 14.47
N ASP A 147 1.10 -13.23 15.71
CA ASP A 147 2.51 -13.33 16.12
C ASP A 147 3.21 -14.53 15.45
N GLU A 148 2.50 -15.64 15.27
CA GLU A 148 3.00 -16.79 14.51
C GLU A 148 3.23 -16.43 13.05
N PHE A 149 2.28 -15.72 12.42
CA PHE A 149 2.42 -15.23 11.05
C PHE A 149 3.63 -14.29 10.92
N LYS A 150 3.80 -13.31 11.81
CA LYS A 150 4.95 -12.38 11.80
C LYS A 150 6.28 -13.14 11.88
N ARG A 151 6.35 -14.13 12.77
CA ARG A 151 7.55 -14.97 12.93
C ARG A 151 7.86 -15.73 11.64
N LEU A 152 6.87 -16.43 11.08
CA LEU A 152 7.04 -17.19 9.81
C LEU A 152 7.42 -16.27 8.65
N TYR A 153 6.81 -15.09 8.56
CA TYR A 153 7.15 -14.11 7.55
C TYR A 153 8.61 -13.65 7.66
N ALA A 154 9.07 -13.36 8.88
CA ALA A 154 10.45 -12.96 9.13
C ALA A 154 11.47 -14.10 8.87
N GLU A 155 11.13 -15.33 9.20
CA GLU A 155 12.00 -16.51 9.05
C GLU A 155 12.05 -17.04 7.61
N HIS A 156 10.95 -16.93 6.85
CA HIS A 156 10.84 -17.54 5.51
C HIS A 156 10.67 -16.52 4.38
N ALA A 157 9.71 -15.60 4.49
CA ALA A 157 9.39 -14.69 3.39
C ALA A 157 10.49 -13.63 3.18
N ILE A 158 10.95 -12.98 4.24
CA ILE A 158 12.01 -11.96 4.13
C ILE A 158 13.29 -12.54 3.52
N PRO A 159 13.88 -13.65 4.02
CA PRO A 159 15.09 -14.22 3.44
C PRO A 159 14.93 -14.66 1.99
N ALA A 160 13.77 -15.25 1.65
CA ALA A 160 13.48 -15.66 0.28
C ALA A 160 13.42 -14.46 -0.68
N LEU A 161 12.65 -13.41 -0.32
CA LEU A 161 12.50 -12.20 -1.12
C LEU A 161 13.81 -11.42 -1.29
N ARG A 162 14.68 -11.40 -0.28
CA ARG A 162 16.03 -10.77 -0.37
C ARG A 162 16.89 -11.36 -1.47
N ASN A 163 16.68 -12.61 -1.84
CA ASN A 163 17.42 -13.31 -2.88
C ASN A 163 16.77 -13.22 -4.26
N VAL A 164 15.59 -12.59 -4.35
CA VAL A 164 14.91 -12.39 -5.63
C VAL A 164 15.50 -11.19 -6.35
N LYS A 165 15.89 -11.40 -7.61
CA LYS A 165 16.41 -10.34 -8.45
C LYS A 165 15.40 -9.18 -8.55
N GLY A 166 15.88 -7.96 -8.38
CA GLY A 166 15.07 -6.74 -8.48
C GLY A 166 14.25 -6.39 -7.25
N CYS A 167 14.15 -7.26 -6.24
CA CYS A 167 13.51 -6.93 -4.97
C CYS A 167 14.44 -6.05 -4.13
N ARG A 168 14.02 -4.82 -3.80
CA ARG A 168 14.82 -3.84 -3.04
C ARG A 168 14.50 -3.83 -1.55
N HIS A 169 13.22 -3.73 -1.22
CA HIS A 169 12.76 -3.65 0.18
C HIS A 169 11.57 -4.56 0.40
N VAL A 170 11.49 -5.08 1.59
CA VAL A 170 10.39 -5.92 2.06
C VAL A 170 9.93 -5.39 3.41
N TYR A 171 8.64 -5.03 3.51
CA TYR A 171 8.00 -4.57 4.73
C TYR A 171 6.80 -5.45 5.04
N LEU A 172 6.65 -5.82 6.29
CA LEU A 172 5.40 -6.35 6.83
C LEU A 172 4.78 -5.30 7.74
N LEU A 173 3.57 -4.89 7.41
CA LEU A 173 2.81 -3.88 8.11
C LEU A 173 1.63 -4.54 8.81
N GLU A 174 1.31 -4.09 10.01
CA GLU A 174 0.14 -4.50 10.78
C GLU A 174 -0.88 -3.37 10.79
N SER A 175 -2.16 -3.66 10.61
CA SER A 175 -3.20 -2.64 10.66
C SER A 175 -3.55 -2.28 12.11
N ASP A 176 -3.46 -0.99 12.46
CA ASP A 176 -3.90 -0.49 13.77
C ASP A 176 -5.42 -0.51 13.93
N GLU A 177 -6.17 -0.37 12.81
CA GLU A 177 -7.63 -0.27 12.83
C GLU A 177 -8.33 -1.62 12.71
N ARG A 178 -7.72 -2.56 12.01
CA ARG A 178 -8.28 -3.89 11.73
C ARG A 178 -7.39 -4.96 12.32
N SER A 179 -7.71 -5.40 13.54
CA SER A 179 -7.05 -6.57 14.11
C SER A 179 -7.12 -7.73 13.11
N HIS A 180 -5.96 -8.33 12.80
CA HIS A 180 -5.79 -9.46 11.88
C HIS A 180 -5.60 -9.13 10.39
N GLU A 181 -5.53 -7.86 9.98
CA GLU A 181 -5.14 -7.48 8.63
C GLU A 181 -3.68 -7.07 8.60
N VAL A 182 -2.91 -7.64 7.68
CA VAL A 182 -1.51 -7.30 7.46
C VAL A 182 -1.26 -6.97 6.00
N LEU A 183 -0.29 -6.09 5.74
CA LEU A 183 0.16 -5.80 4.38
C LEU A 183 1.62 -6.22 4.22
N SER A 184 1.89 -7.01 3.19
CA SER A 184 3.25 -7.23 2.70
C SER A 184 3.52 -6.20 1.60
N VAL A 185 4.45 -5.29 1.84
CA VAL A 185 4.83 -4.24 0.89
C VAL A 185 6.24 -4.50 0.40
N THR A 186 6.40 -4.67 -0.91
CA THR A 186 7.69 -4.90 -1.54
C THR A 186 7.96 -3.85 -2.61
N THR A 187 9.21 -3.42 -2.73
CA THR A 187 9.65 -2.49 -3.79
C THR A 187 10.59 -3.20 -4.75
N TRP A 188 10.48 -2.89 -6.04
CA TRP A 188 11.14 -3.61 -7.13
C TRP A 188 11.83 -2.67 -8.10
N ASP A 189 12.89 -3.16 -8.76
CA ASP A 189 13.59 -2.44 -9.83
C ASP A 189 12.70 -2.24 -11.06
N SER A 190 11.84 -3.23 -11.36
CA SER A 190 10.92 -3.18 -12.50
C SER A 190 9.66 -3.99 -12.25
N ASN A 191 8.58 -3.71 -13.02
CA ASN A 191 7.39 -4.56 -13.04
C ASN A 191 7.72 -5.97 -13.50
N GLN A 192 8.64 -6.11 -14.46
CA GLN A 192 9.05 -7.41 -15.00
C GLN A 192 9.70 -8.30 -13.92
N ASP A 193 10.49 -7.72 -12.99
CA ASP A 193 11.08 -8.48 -11.89
C ASP A 193 9.99 -8.95 -10.91
N ALA A 194 9.03 -8.09 -10.57
CA ALA A 194 7.88 -8.47 -9.74
C ALA A 194 7.02 -9.55 -10.39
N GLU A 195 6.73 -9.44 -11.70
CA GLU A 195 6.00 -10.47 -12.44
C GLU A 195 6.78 -11.78 -12.55
N THR A 196 8.09 -11.72 -12.74
CA THR A 196 8.94 -12.91 -12.78
C THR A 196 8.92 -13.65 -11.45
N TYR A 197 8.97 -12.90 -10.35
CA TYR A 197 8.79 -13.45 -9.00
C TYR A 197 7.43 -14.16 -8.85
N GLU A 198 6.33 -13.54 -9.25
CA GLU A 198 5.00 -14.16 -9.19
C GLU A 198 4.92 -15.44 -10.04
N LYS A 199 5.41 -15.37 -11.28
CA LYS A 199 5.40 -16.53 -12.21
C LYS A 199 6.36 -17.65 -11.80
N SER A 200 7.32 -17.40 -10.92
CA SER A 200 8.26 -18.42 -10.44
C SER A 200 7.63 -19.45 -9.49
N GLY A 201 6.41 -19.20 -9.01
CA GLY A 201 5.75 -20.03 -7.99
C GLY A 201 6.27 -19.79 -6.56
N LEU A 202 7.26 -18.93 -6.38
CA LEU A 202 7.81 -18.63 -5.05
C LEU A 202 6.78 -17.93 -4.15
N PHE A 203 5.94 -17.06 -4.73
CA PHE A 203 4.88 -16.40 -4.00
C PHE A 203 3.87 -17.40 -3.42
N GLU A 204 3.38 -18.34 -4.25
CA GLU A 204 2.49 -19.40 -3.81
C GLU A 204 3.14 -20.29 -2.75
N HIS A 205 4.40 -20.66 -2.95
CA HIS A 205 5.14 -21.45 -1.97
C HIS A 205 5.25 -20.74 -0.61
N LEU A 206 5.53 -19.45 -0.60
CA LEU A 206 5.59 -18.65 0.64
C LEU A 206 4.22 -18.55 1.32
N LEU A 207 3.13 -18.42 0.56
CA LEU A 207 1.78 -18.46 1.11
C LEU A 207 1.45 -19.85 1.69
N GLU A 208 1.88 -20.93 1.06
CA GLU A 208 1.69 -22.31 1.55
C GLU A 208 2.34 -22.54 2.90
N THR A 209 3.55 -22.06 3.11
CA THR A 209 4.26 -22.20 4.39
C THR A 209 3.54 -21.53 5.55
N GLN A 210 2.68 -20.55 5.25
CA GLN A 210 1.95 -19.72 6.22
C GLN A 210 0.43 -19.96 6.18
N GLU A 211 -0.07 -20.87 5.32
CA GLU A 211 -1.49 -21.07 5.04
C GLU A 211 -2.33 -21.28 6.31
N HIS A 212 -1.80 -22.07 7.27
CA HIS A 212 -2.48 -22.38 8.52
C HIS A 212 -2.70 -21.18 9.45
N THR A 213 -2.06 -20.05 9.17
CA THR A 213 -2.24 -18.78 9.90
C THR A 213 -3.19 -17.83 9.18
N LEU A 214 -3.49 -18.08 7.91
CA LEU A 214 -4.35 -17.22 7.08
C LEU A 214 -5.83 -17.53 7.31
N SER A 215 -6.70 -16.62 6.84
CA SER A 215 -8.14 -16.73 7.04
C SER A 215 -8.72 -18.07 6.58
N GLY A 216 -9.78 -18.53 7.26
CA GLY A 216 -10.45 -19.78 6.91
C GLY A 216 -11.04 -19.77 5.50
N LEU A 217 -11.47 -18.59 5.00
CA LEU A 217 -11.97 -18.44 3.64
C LEU A 217 -10.87 -18.66 2.60
N TYR A 218 -9.66 -18.14 2.86
CA TYR A 218 -8.50 -18.38 2.00
C TYR A 218 -8.12 -19.86 1.96
N GLN A 219 -8.02 -20.52 3.14
CA GLN A 219 -7.73 -21.95 3.24
C GLN A 219 -8.76 -22.80 2.50
N TRP A 220 -10.05 -22.47 2.65
CA TRP A 220 -11.14 -23.17 1.95
C TRP A 220 -11.06 -22.99 0.43
N LYS A 221 -10.87 -21.77 -0.06
CA LYS A 221 -10.70 -21.51 -1.51
C LYS A 221 -9.48 -22.24 -2.09
N ARG A 222 -8.38 -22.30 -1.36
CA ARG A 222 -7.20 -23.08 -1.77
C ARG A 222 -7.47 -24.57 -1.85
N SER A 223 -8.21 -25.12 -0.89
CA SER A 223 -8.57 -26.55 -0.93
C SER A 223 -9.39 -26.89 -2.17
N LEU A 224 -10.29 -26.00 -2.60
CA LEU A 224 -11.07 -26.17 -3.83
C LEU A 224 -10.23 -26.01 -5.10
N GLY A 225 -9.19 -25.19 -5.07
CA GLY A 225 -8.30 -24.93 -6.21
C GLY A 225 -7.28 -26.03 -6.47
N LYS A 226 -6.97 -26.88 -5.48
CA LYS A 226 -6.03 -28.01 -5.63
C LYS A 226 -6.49 -29.05 -6.65
N ASP A 227 -7.79 -29.12 -6.94
CA ASP A 227 -8.37 -30.03 -7.94
C ASP A 227 -8.41 -29.45 -9.38
N GLN A 228 -8.05 -28.19 -9.57
CA GLN A 228 -7.97 -27.52 -10.86
C GLN A 228 -6.57 -26.94 -11.09
N ALA A 229 -5.78 -27.63 -11.88
CA ALA A 229 -4.45 -27.19 -12.28
C ALA A 229 -4.48 -25.74 -12.84
N SER A 230 -3.64 -24.87 -12.23
CA SER A 230 -3.29 -23.53 -12.68
C SER A 230 -4.37 -22.46 -12.65
N ARG A 231 -4.63 -21.88 -11.46
CA ARG A 231 -4.98 -20.46 -11.31
C ARG A 231 -4.49 -19.96 -9.96
N SER A 232 -3.72 -18.87 -9.94
CA SER A 232 -3.42 -18.14 -8.71
C SER A 232 -4.74 -17.79 -8.02
N VAL A 233 -4.99 -18.38 -6.84
CA VAL A 233 -6.22 -18.15 -6.10
C VAL A 233 -6.07 -16.80 -5.38
N THR A 234 -6.43 -15.71 -6.05
CA THR A 234 -6.69 -14.45 -5.39
C THR A 234 -8.09 -14.51 -4.78
N SER A 235 -8.21 -14.16 -3.53
CA SER A 235 -9.48 -14.00 -2.84
C SER A 235 -9.55 -12.60 -2.23
N GLU A 236 -10.74 -12.15 -1.81
CA GLU A 236 -10.88 -10.90 -1.05
C GLU A 236 -10.03 -10.87 0.24
N ASP A 237 -9.54 -12.04 0.69
CA ASP A 237 -8.67 -12.19 1.85
C ASP A 237 -7.18 -12.19 1.51
N VAL A 238 -6.84 -12.27 0.22
CA VAL A 238 -5.48 -12.11 -0.32
C VAL A 238 -5.57 -11.30 -1.60
N LEU A 239 -5.37 -10.00 -1.49
CA LEU A 239 -5.40 -9.06 -2.61
C LEU A 239 -3.98 -8.64 -2.97
N VAL A 240 -3.64 -8.71 -4.25
CA VAL A 240 -2.34 -8.27 -4.79
C VAL A 240 -2.55 -7.05 -5.67
N GLU A 241 -1.93 -5.94 -5.30
CA GLU A 241 -1.98 -4.68 -6.05
C GLU A 241 -0.57 -4.24 -6.43
N ARG A 242 -0.44 -3.63 -7.60
CA ARG A 242 0.83 -3.13 -8.14
C ARG A 242 0.72 -1.66 -8.50
N TYR A 243 1.75 -0.91 -8.15
CA TYR A 243 1.83 0.53 -8.37
C TYR A 243 3.18 0.91 -8.97
N THR A 244 3.18 1.92 -9.84
CA THR A 244 4.38 2.57 -10.35
C THR A 244 4.67 3.80 -9.52
N VAL A 245 5.91 3.98 -9.06
CA VAL A 245 6.32 5.22 -8.40
C VAL A 245 6.47 6.31 -9.46
N LEU A 246 5.65 7.34 -9.39
CA LEU A 246 5.66 8.49 -10.31
C LEU A 246 6.73 9.52 -9.92
N THR A 247 6.91 9.71 -8.62
CA THR A 247 7.90 10.60 -8.01
C THR A 247 8.08 10.22 -6.54
N GLY A 248 9.29 10.40 -6.00
CA GLY A 248 9.58 10.14 -4.59
C GLY A 248 10.97 10.62 -4.23
N LYS A 249 11.22 10.77 -2.92
CA LYS A 249 12.52 11.19 -2.39
C LYS A 249 12.77 10.61 -1.01
N ASN A 250 13.97 10.09 -0.81
CA ASN A 250 14.52 9.80 0.50
C ASN A 250 15.06 11.11 1.11
N PHE A 251 14.74 11.38 2.36
CA PHE A 251 15.17 12.59 3.06
C PHE A 251 16.43 12.34 3.93
N ARG A 252 16.69 11.06 4.28
CA ARG A 252 17.89 10.65 5.03
C ARG A 252 18.29 9.22 4.70
#